data_7b0bb359b17711fec2e92eed506aebe2
#
_entry.id   7b0bb359b17711fec2e92eed506aebe2
#
_cell.length_a   1.000
_cell.length_b   1.000
_cell.length_c   1.000
_cell.angle_alpha   90.00
_cell.angle_beta   90.00
_cell.angle_gamma   90.00
#
_symmetry.space_group_name_H-M   'P 1'
#
loop_
_entity.id
_entity.type
_entity.pdbx_description
1 polymer ?
#
loop_
_entity_poly.entity_id
_entity_poly.type
_entity_poly.pdbx_seq_one_letter_code
_entity_poly.pdbx_strand_id
1 'polypeptide(L)'
;MITPAPPTPDGNLQGTLEELLESGSTSNAALNRLLDDYTTYHATLVVVGGCFLLALLLFTGFCWKQYRGSRARGAGTRTFERRTYAGLGLLSVAVSALLAVVVAANLSNALDARHGFSGVVTSLGSPPASSSLAGLQLEFSTWLQSGDAATPSPIEDRINDRLAWQQPKALITSVLLVLITAFSARAWRGLLWVSRVPARPWAARDRFRLAVAIGSVPNTET
;
A
#
# COMPACT_ATOMS: atom_id res chain seq x y z
N MET A 1 32.03 13.14 -37.45
CA MET A 1 30.80 12.46 -36.99
C MET A 1 31.23 11.09 -36.52
N ILE A 2 31.41 10.90 -35.20
CA ILE A 2 31.74 9.57 -34.62
C ILE A 2 30.39 8.91 -34.34
N THR A 3 30.03 7.93 -35.15
CA THR A 3 28.88 7.09 -34.87
C THR A 3 29.22 6.28 -33.61
N PRO A 4 28.48 6.37 -32.51
CA PRO A 4 28.74 5.51 -31.36
C PRO A 4 28.57 4.05 -31.81
N ALA A 5 29.50 3.19 -31.42
CA ALA A 5 29.43 1.76 -31.66
C ALA A 5 28.14 1.22 -31.03
N PRO A 6 27.42 0.28 -31.67
CA PRO A 6 26.27 -0.35 -31.07
C PRO A 6 26.71 -1.02 -29.75
N PRO A 7 25.94 -0.88 -28.68
CA PRO A 7 26.24 -1.50 -27.40
C PRO A 7 26.36 -3.01 -27.60
N THR A 8 27.46 -3.58 -27.11
CA THR A 8 27.63 -5.03 -27.07
C THR A 8 26.54 -5.63 -26.18
N PRO A 9 25.90 -6.72 -26.57
CA PRO A 9 24.84 -7.34 -25.78
C PRO A 9 25.45 -8.12 -24.60
N ASP A 10 25.97 -7.40 -23.64
CA ASP A 10 26.57 -7.98 -22.42
C ASP A 10 25.52 -8.50 -21.42
N GLY A 11 24.27 -8.68 -21.82
CA GLY A 11 23.22 -9.29 -20.99
C GLY A 11 22.96 -8.59 -19.63
N ASN A 12 23.60 -7.45 -19.40
CA ASN A 12 23.47 -6.68 -18.17
C ASN A 12 22.30 -5.68 -18.29
N LEU A 13 21.11 -6.17 -17.93
CA LEU A 13 19.89 -5.36 -17.93
C LEU A 13 20.06 -4.04 -17.14
N GLN A 14 20.76 -4.10 -15.99
CA GLN A 14 20.99 -2.92 -15.17
C GLN A 14 21.81 -1.87 -15.94
N GLY A 15 22.92 -2.25 -16.56
CA GLY A 15 23.74 -1.32 -17.35
C GLY A 15 22.98 -0.72 -18.54
N THR A 16 22.18 -1.54 -19.24
CA THR A 16 21.34 -1.04 -20.34
C THR A 16 20.32 0.00 -19.86
N LEU A 17 19.68 -0.24 -18.72
CA LEU A 17 18.70 0.70 -18.15
C LEU A 17 19.38 1.97 -17.64
N GLU A 18 20.53 1.87 -16.99
CA GLU A 18 21.30 3.02 -16.52
C GLU A 18 21.71 3.90 -17.70
N GLU A 19 22.27 3.32 -18.76
CA GLU A 19 22.67 4.05 -19.97
C GLU A 19 21.47 4.77 -20.63
N LEU A 20 20.31 4.08 -20.74
CA LEU A 20 19.11 4.69 -21.31
C LEU A 20 18.55 5.82 -20.45
N LEU A 21 18.63 5.68 -19.13
CA LEU A 21 18.16 6.72 -18.19
C LEU A 21 19.12 7.95 -18.22
N GLU A 22 20.44 7.72 -18.24
CA GLU A 22 21.46 8.79 -18.28
C GLU A 22 21.46 9.52 -19.62
N SER A 23 21.28 8.81 -20.74
CA SER A 23 21.21 9.43 -22.07
C SER A 23 20.07 10.41 -22.22
N GLY A 24 19.09 10.41 -21.30
CA GLY A 24 17.93 11.29 -21.35
C GLY A 24 17.05 11.03 -22.59
N SER A 25 17.26 9.90 -23.27
CA SER A 25 16.60 9.57 -24.53
C SER A 25 15.08 9.55 -24.33
N THR A 26 14.39 10.49 -24.96
CA THR A 26 12.92 10.51 -25.10
C THR A 26 12.45 9.67 -26.28
N SER A 27 13.37 9.20 -27.12
CA SER A 27 13.09 8.48 -28.37
C SER A 27 12.91 6.97 -28.18
N ASN A 28 13.31 6.40 -27.02
CA ASN A 28 13.14 4.98 -26.72
C ASN A 28 11.72 4.71 -26.21
N ALA A 29 10.87 4.13 -27.05
CA ALA A 29 9.47 3.89 -26.73
C ALA A 29 9.31 2.79 -25.65
N ALA A 30 10.21 1.79 -25.59
CA ALA A 30 10.22 0.76 -24.55
C ALA A 30 10.48 1.37 -23.15
N LEU A 31 11.49 2.24 -23.04
CA LEU A 31 11.76 2.94 -21.78
C LEU A 31 10.60 3.86 -21.37
N ASN A 32 10.05 4.61 -22.31
CA ASN A 32 8.92 5.50 -22.04
C ASN A 32 7.71 4.71 -21.50
N ARG A 33 7.42 3.53 -22.06
CA ARG A 33 6.36 2.64 -21.58
C ARG A 33 6.62 2.20 -20.14
N LEU A 34 7.85 1.80 -19.80
CA LEU A 34 8.20 1.43 -18.42
C LEU A 34 8.00 2.59 -17.44
N LEU A 35 8.39 3.80 -17.84
CA LEU A 35 8.22 4.99 -17.02
C LEU A 35 6.74 5.36 -16.85
N ASP A 36 5.92 5.20 -17.90
CA ASP A 36 4.47 5.42 -17.85
C ASP A 36 3.78 4.40 -16.93
N ASP A 37 4.15 3.12 -17.04
CA ASP A 37 3.64 2.06 -16.17
C ASP A 37 4.04 2.30 -14.71
N TYR A 38 5.29 2.70 -14.47
CA TYR A 38 5.78 3.08 -13.14
C TYR A 38 5.01 4.28 -12.56
N THR A 39 4.82 5.32 -13.36
CA THR A 39 4.04 6.51 -12.98
C THR A 39 2.60 6.13 -12.64
N THR A 40 1.96 5.35 -13.50
CA THR A 40 0.57 4.89 -13.31
C THR A 40 0.41 4.07 -12.04
N TYR A 41 1.36 3.18 -11.76
CA TYR A 41 1.38 2.39 -10.53
C TYR A 41 1.43 3.29 -9.28
N HIS A 42 2.40 4.22 -9.22
CA HIS A 42 2.56 5.12 -8.08
C HIS A 42 1.40 6.11 -7.96
N ALA A 43 0.87 6.64 -9.07
CA ALA A 43 -0.31 7.49 -9.07
C ALA A 43 -1.54 6.76 -8.52
N THR A 44 -1.73 5.49 -8.88
CA THR A 44 -2.80 4.65 -8.32
C THR A 44 -2.67 4.49 -6.82
N LEU A 45 -1.44 4.24 -6.31
CA LEU A 45 -1.17 4.16 -4.88
C LEU A 45 -1.44 5.48 -4.15
N VAL A 46 -1.14 6.64 -4.78
CA VAL A 46 -1.47 7.97 -4.24
C VAL A 46 -2.99 8.14 -4.12
N VAL A 47 -3.76 7.79 -5.15
CA VAL A 47 -5.22 7.92 -5.12
C VAL A 47 -5.82 7.02 -4.04
N VAL A 48 -5.48 5.73 -4.04
CA VAL A 48 -6.00 4.77 -3.06
C VAL A 48 -5.55 5.14 -1.65
N GLY A 49 -4.26 5.40 -1.44
CA GLY A 49 -3.71 5.81 -0.14
C GLY A 49 -4.30 7.13 0.34
N GLY A 50 -4.50 8.09 -0.55
CA GLY A 50 -5.15 9.37 -0.27
C GLY A 50 -6.59 9.21 0.20
N CYS A 51 -7.38 8.32 -0.42
CA CYS A 51 -8.73 8.00 0.03
C CYS A 51 -8.74 7.40 1.45
N PHE A 52 -7.82 6.47 1.73
CA PHE A 52 -7.68 5.91 3.08
C PHE A 52 -7.24 6.95 4.11
N LEU A 53 -6.29 7.81 3.75
CA LEU A 53 -5.84 8.91 4.60
C LEU A 53 -6.99 9.85 4.94
N LEU A 54 -7.79 10.26 3.95
CA LEU A 54 -8.97 11.08 4.16
C LEU A 54 -9.97 10.41 5.10
N ALA A 55 -10.26 9.14 4.91
CA ALA A 55 -11.16 8.37 5.77
C ALA A 55 -10.66 8.33 7.23
N LEU A 56 -9.35 8.12 7.44
CA LEU A 56 -8.72 8.13 8.77
C LEU A 56 -8.78 9.51 9.42
N LEU A 57 -8.56 10.58 8.67
CA LEU A 57 -8.66 11.95 9.17
C LEU A 57 -10.11 12.31 9.58
N LEU A 58 -11.10 11.92 8.79
CA LEU A 58 -12.51 12.07 9.13
C LEU A 58 -12.87 11.28 10.39
N PHE A 59 -12.36 10.04 10.50
CA PHE A 59 -12.55 9.23 11.71
C PHE A 59 -11.88 9.85 12.94
N THR A 60 -10.69 10.39 12.80
CA THR A 60 -10.00 11.15 13.85
C THR A 60 -10.83 12.35 14.31
N GLY A 61 -11.35 13.13 13.37
CA GLY A 61 -12.24 14.27 13.66
C GLY A 61 -13.52 13.84 14.40
N PHE A 62 -14.10 12.71 13.99
CA PHE A 62 -15.24 12.11 14.69
C PHE A 62 -14.89 11.71 16.13
N CYS A 63 -13.78 11.00 16.34
CA CYS A 63 -13.31 10.61 17.67
C CYS A 63 -13.08 11.84 18.57
N TRP A 64 -12.48 12.88 18.01
CA TRP A 64 -12.23 14.14 18.71
C TRP A 64 -13.52 14.87 19.11
N LYS A 65 -14.49 14.92 18.20
CA LYS A 65 -15.83 15.47 18.50
C LYS A 65 -16.52 14.72 19.65
N GLN A 66 -16.47 13.39 19.63
CA GLN A 66 -17.06 12.56 20.67
C GLN A 66 -16.32 12.70 22.01
N TYR A 67 -14.99 12.77 21.98
CA TYR A 67 -14.16 13.02 23.15
C TYR A 67 -14.49 14.35 23.82
N ARG A 68 -14.61 15.44 23.05
CA ARG A 68 -15.04 16.75 23.58
C ARG A 68 -16.47 16.72 24.12
N GLY A 69 -17.40 16.10 23.41
CA GLY A 69 -18.79 15.96 23.84
C GLY A 69 -18.96 15.15 25.13
N SER A 70 -18.12 14.14 25.36
CA SER A 70 -18.12 13.36 26.60
C SER A 70 -17.57 14.14 27.81
N ARG A 71 -16.69 15.13 27.60
CA ARG A 71 -16.14 16.01 28.63
C ARG A 71 -17.20 16.98 29.18
N ALA A 72 -18.09 17.46 28.31
CA ALA A 72 -19.11 18.47 28.67
C ALA A 72 -20.30 17.91 29.48
N ARG A 73 -20.48 16.58 29.55
CA ARG A 73 -21.69 15.94 30.12
C ARG A 73 -21.54 15.40 31.56
N GLY A 74 -20.48 15.75 32.31
CA GLY A 74 -20.31 15.43 33.73
C GLY A 74 -19.47 14.17 34.02
N ALA A 75 -18.86 14.17 35.21
CA ALA A 75 -17.67 13.37 35.52
C ALA A 75 -17.91 11.92 36.01
N GLY A 76 -19.16 11.45 36.15
CA GLY A 76 -19.40 10.25 36.98
C GLY A 76 -19.33 8.89 36.24
N THR A 77 -19.79 8.76 35.01
CA THR A 77 -20.07 7.44 34.42
C THR A 77 -19.41 7.15 33.06
N ARG A 78 -18.63 8.07 32.51
CA ARG A 78 -18.16 8.01 31.10
C ARG A 78 -16.64 8.00 30.89
N THR A 79 -15.89 7.63 31.91
CA THR A 79 -14.41 7.49 31.81
C THR A 79 -14.01 6.47 30.75
N PHE A 80 -14.77 5.40 30.57
CA PHE A 80 -14.52 4.38 29.54
C PHE A 80 -14.71 4.95 28.12
N GLU A 81 -15.86 5.57 27.83
CA GLU A 81 -16.11 6.18 26.51
C GLU A 81 -15.02 7.19 26.14
N ARG A 82 -14.67 8.05 27.11
CA ARG A 82 -13.64 9.08 26.90
C ARG A 82 -12.28 8.49 26.60
N ARG A 83 -11.84 7.48 27.36
CA ARG A 83 -10.56 6.79 27.14
C ARG A 83 -10.56 6.07 25.79
N THR A 84 -11.68 5.45 25.41
CA THR A 84 -11.84 4.77 24.13
C THR A 84 -11.71 5.74 22.95
N TYR A 85 -12.44 6.86 22.96
CA TYR A 85 -12.33 7.85 21.89
C TYR A 85 -10.95 8.53 21.85
N ALA A 86 -10.33 8.77 23.00
CA ALA A 86 -8.97 9.28 23.04
C ALA A 86 -7.96 8.29 22.46
N GLY A 87 -8.05 7.01 22.86
CA GLY A 87 -7.17 5.95 22.33
C GLY A 87 -7.32 5.72 20.83
N LEU A 88 -8.57 5.59 20.36
CA LEU A 88 -8.87 5.42 18.93
C LEU A 88 -8.44 6.65 18.11
N GLY A 89 -8.66 7.86 18.63
CA GLY A 89 -8.24 9.09 17.98
C GLY A 89 -6.72 9.16 17.88
N LEU A 90 -5.99 8.85 18.94
CA LEU A 90 -4.53 8.86 18.95
C LEU A 90 -3.95 7.79 18.00
N LEU A 91 -4.49 6.57 18.03
CA LEU A 91 -4.11 5.50 17.11
C LEU A 91 -4.34 5.91 15.66
N SER A 92 -5.52 6.49 15.37
CA SER A 92 -5.85 6.95 14.01
C SER A 92 -4.89 8.06 13.54
N VAL A 93 -4.49 8.99 14.42
CA VAL A 93 -3.48 10.01 14.10
C VAL A 93 -2.14 9.36 13.76
N ALA A 94 -1.68 8.39 14.56
CA ALA A 94 -0.41 7.71 14.31
C ALA A 94 -0.41 6.96 12.96
N VAL A 95 -1.49 6.22 12.67
CA VAL A 95 -1.65 5.51 11.39
C VAL A 95 -1.76 6.50 10.23
N SER A 96 -2.47 7.63 10.40
CA SER A 96 -2.57 8.67 9.38
C SER A 96 -1.21 9.29 9.07
N ALA A 97 -0.37 9.53 10.08
CA ALA A 97 0.97 10.07 9.87
C ALA A 97 1.86 9.10 9.08
N LEU A 98 1.84 7.81 9.41
CA LEU A 98 2.58 6.80 8.64
C LEU A 98 2.06 6.69 7.20
N LEU A 99 0.75 6.67 7.01
CA LEU A 99 0.16 6.60 5.68
C LEU A 99 0.46 7.86 4.85
N ALA A 100 0.48 9.04 5.48
CA ALA A 100 0.84 10.28 4.81
C ALA A 100 2.28 10.24 4.27
N VAL A 101 3.23 9.66 5.01
CA VAL A 101 4.61 9.46 4.53
C VAL A 101 4.63 8.53 3.30
N VAL A 102 3.88 7.42 3.34
CA VAL A 102 3.79 6.49 2.21
C VAL A 102 3.17 7.16 0.99
N VAL A 103 2.09 7.93 1.17
CA VAL A 103 1.43 8.68 0.08
C VAL A 103 2.39 9.73 -0.50
N ALA A 104 3.12 10.47 0.34
CA ALA A 104 4.08 11.47 -0.11
C ALA A 104 5.24 10.83 -0.90
N ALA A 105 5.78 9.71 -0.46
CA ALA A 105 6.83 8.98 -1.19
C ALA A 105 6.33 8.48 -2.56
N ASN A 106 5.11 7.94 -2.63
CA ASN A 106 4.52 7.52 -3.91
C ASN A 106 4.22 8.73 -4.83
N LEU A 107 3.81 9.87 -4.26
CA LEU A 107 3.60 11.09 -5.02
C LEU A 107 4.92 11.60 -5.62
N SER A 108 6.01 11.60 -4.85
CA SER A 108 7.34 11.94 -5.35
C SER A 108 7.75 11.08 -6.54
N ASN A 109 7.55 9.75 -6.42
CA ASN A 109 7.87 8.80 -7.49
C ASN A 109 6.96 8.97 -8.74
N ALA A 110 5.70 9.36 -8.54
CA ALA A 110 4.79 9.63 -9.66
C ALA A 110 5.12 10.96 -10.38
N LEU A 111 5.62 11.96 -9.66
CA LEU A 111 5.99 13.26 -10.24
C LEU A 111 7.36 13.23 -10.92
N ASP A 112 8.29 12.42 -10.43
CA ASP A 112 9.61 12.23 -11.02
C ASP A 112 9.90 10.72 -11.19
N ALA A 113 9.25 10.16 -12.22
CA ALA A 113 9.37 8.74 -12.52
C ALA A 113 10.80 8.32 -12.88
N ARG A 114 11.58 9.18 -13.54
CA ARG A 114 12.96 8.86 -13.92
C ARG A 114 13.86 8.69 -12.70
N HIS A 115 13.78 9.61 -11.77
CA HIS A 115 14.55 9.55 -10.53
C HIS A 115 14.09 8.37 -9.65
N GLY A 116 12.78 8.18 -9.48
CA GLY A 116 12.24 7.06 -8.71
C GLY A 116 12.61 5.69 -9.32
N PHE A 117 12.54 5.57 -10.64
CA PHE A 117 12.85 4.35 -11.37
C PHE A 117 14.36 4.03 -11.34
N SER A 118 15.25 5.03 -11.38
CA SER A 118 16.69 4.82 -11.28
C SER A 118 17.07 4.13 -9.97
N GLY A 119 16.40 4.47 -8.85
CA GLY A 119 16.59 3.77 -7.56
C GLY A 119 16.20 2.29 -7.60
N VAL A 120 15.21 1.91 -8.41
CA VAL A 120 14.87 0.50 -8.63
C VAL A 120 15.92 -0.19 -9.47
N VAL A 121 16.43 0.46 -10.54
CA VAL A 121 17.44 -0.08 -11.44
C VAL A 121 18.74 -0.39 -10.69
N THR A 122 19.20 0.49 -9.82
CA THR A 122 20.41 0.27 -9.01
C THR A 122 20.29 -0.92 -8.04
N SER A 123 19.06 -1.33 -7.71
CA SER A 123 18.79 -2.50 -6.87
C SER A 123 18.66 -3.82 -7.64
N LEU A 124 18.67 -3.78 -8.99
CA LEU A 124 18.61 -4.98 -9.81
C LEU A 124 19.91 -5.78 -9.66
N GLY A 125 19.78 -7.02 -9.18
CA GLY A 125 20.90 -7.98 -9.16
C GLY A 125 21.01 -8.74 -10.48
N SER A 126 22.19 -9.30 -10.74
CA SER A 126 22.39 -10.24 -11.85
C SER A 126 21.99 -11.66 -11.39
N PRO A 127 21.01 -12.31 -12.03
CA PRO A 127 20.65 -13.67 -11.69
C PRO A 127 21.74 -14.65 -12.14
N PRO A 128 21.83 -15.84 -11.54
CA PRO A 128 22.72 -16.90 -12.00
C PRO A 128 22.48 -17.23 -13.48
N ALA A 129 23.54 -17.38 -14.27
CA ALA A 129 23.47 -17.60 -15.71
C ALA A 129 22.62 -18.83 -16.13
N SER A 130 22.48 -19.82 -15.25
CA SER A 130 21.68 -21.03 -15.48
C SER A 130 20.20 -20.90 -15.10
N SER A 131 19.75 -19.73 -14.64
CA SER A 131 18.36 -19.52 -14.20
C SER A 131 17.44 -19.11 -15.34
N SER A 132 16.16 -19.46 -15.24
CA SER A 132 15.12 -18.98 -16.17
C SER A 132 14.99 -17.44 -16.17
N LEU A 133 15.47 -16.78 -15.12
CA LEU A 133 15.51 -15.32 -15.02
C LEU A 133 16.57 -14.72 -15.93
N ALA A 134 17.69 -15.41 -16.18
CA ALA A 134 18.74 -14.93 -17.10
C ALA A 134 18.21 -14.81 -18.54
N GLY A 135 17.41 -15.78 -18.98
CA GLY A 135 16.75 -15.72 -20.30
C GLY A 135 15.80 -14.53 -20.41
N LEU A 136 14.97 -14.31 -19.39
CA LEU A 136 14.07 -13.16 -19.34
C LEU A 136 14.82 -11.82 -19.32
N GLN A 137 15.94 -11.73 -18.60
CA GLN A 137 16.78 -10.52 -18.59
C GLN A 137 17.33 -10.22 -19.97
N LEU A 138 17.78 -11.25 -20.70
CA LEU A 138 18.27 -11.08 -22.06
C LEU A 138 17.17 -10.60 -23.01
N GLU A 139 16.00 -11.20 -22.96
CA GLU A 139 14.84 -10.75 -23.77
C GLU A 139 14.43 -9.32 -23.43
N PHE A 140 14.43 -8.98 -22.14
CA PHE A 140 14.10 -7.65 -21.68
C PHE A 140 15.13 -6.61 -22.13
N SER A 141 16.44 -6.92 -22.02
CA SER A 141 17.50 -6.03 -22.49
C SER A 141 17.46 -5.85 -24.02
N THR A 142 17.17 -6.91 -24.77
CA THR A 142 17.00 -6.86 -26.23
C THR A 142 15.81 -5.98 -26.63
N TRP A 143 14.70 -6.12 -25.92
CA TRP A 143 13.51 -5.27 -26.15
C TRP A 143 13.82 -3.79 -25.85
N LEU A 144 14.49 -3.49 -24.76
CA LEU A 144 14.90 -2.11 -24.43
C LEU A 144 15.84 -1.53 -25.50
N GLN A 145 16.79 -2.32 -26.00
CA GLN A 145 17.72 -1.89 -27.06
C GLN A 145 17.01 -1.69 -28.41
N SER A 146 15.97 -2.50 -28.73
CA SER A 146 15.18 -2.30 -29.94
C SER A 146 14.37 -1.00 -29.91
N GLY A 147 14.07 -0.49 -28.73
CA GLY A 147 13.22 0.71 -28.56
C GLY A 147 11.78 0.52 -29.00
N ASP A 148 11.32 -0.74 -29.18
CA ASP A 148 9.95 -1.03 -29.59
C ASP A 148 8.95 -0.77 -28.44
N ALA A 149 7.82 -0.15 -28.79
CA ALA A 149 6.73 0.08 -27.83
C ALA A 149 5.98 -1.20 -27.45
N ALA A 150 6.00 -2.23 -28.32
CA ALA A 150 5.33 -3.50 -28.06
C ALA A 150 6.14 -4.37 -27.10
N THR A 151 5.53 -4.75 -25.98
CA THR A 151 6.17 -5.69 -25.04
C THR A 151 6.26 -7.07 -25.66
N PRO A 152 7.41 -7.77 -25.62
CA PRO A 152 7.52 -9.14 -26.09
C PRO A 152 6.55 -10.08 -25.37
N SER A 153 5.94 -11.01 -26.11
CA SER A 153 4.95 -11.94 -25.57
C SER A 153 5.41 -12.74 -24.35
N PRO A 154 6.67 -13.22 -24.25
CA PRO A 154 7.12 -13.94 -23.05
C PRO A 154 7.11 -13.08 -21.77
N ILE A 155 7.37 -11.78 -21.92
CA ILE A 155 7.34 -10.83 -20.79
C ILE A 155 5.88 -10.55 -20.43
N GLU A 156 5.02 -10.33 -21.41
CA GLU A 156 3.59 -10.07 -21.20
C GLU A 156 2.90 -11.27 -20.55
N ASP A 157 3.17 -12.49 -20.99
CA ASP A 157 2.63 -13.70 -20.39
C ASP A 157 3.04 -13.84 -18.92
N ARG A 158 4.29 -13.55 -18.58
CA ARG A 158 4.76 -13.57 -17.18
C ARG A 158 4.08 -12.51 -16.30
N ILE A 159 3.85 -11.33 -16.83
CA ILE A 159 3.12 -10.27 -16.13
C ILE A 159 1.67 -10.73 -15.88
N ASN A 160 1.02 -11.25 -16.92
CA ASN A 160 -0.37 -11.71 -16.85
C ASN A 160 -0.54 -12.89 -15.89
N ASP A 161 0.36 -13.87 -15.89
CA ASP A 161 0.37 -14.98 -14.94
C ASP A 161 0.49 -14.47 -13.49
N ARG A 162 1.37 -13.51 -13.26
CA ARG A 162 1.55 -12.93 -11.96
C ARG A 162 0.33 -12.12 -11.48
N LEU A 163 -0.29 -11.36 -12.37
CA LEU A 163 -1.52 -10.62 -12.10
C LEU A 163 -2.68 -11.56 -11.83
N ALA A 164 -2.86 -12.61 -12.64
CA ALA A 164 -3.90 -13.63 -12.44
C ALA A 164 -3.80 -14.31 -11.07
N TRP A 165 -2.58 -14.50 -10.56
CA TRP A 165 -2.34 -15.04 -9.22
C TRP A 165 -2.57 -14.02 -8.09
N GLN A 166 -2.32 -12.73 -8.32
CA GLN A 166 -2.44 -11.68 -7.32
C GLN A 166 -3.87 -11.14 -7.16
N GLN A 167 -4.63 -11.06 -8.25
CA GLN A 167 -5.98 -10.50 -8.26
C GLN A 167 -6.95 -11.19 -7.28
N PRO A 168 -7.08 -12.53 -7.24
CA PRO A 168 -7.99 -13.18 -6.31
C PRO A 168 -7.58 -12.97 -4.84
N LYS A 169 -6.28 -12.89 -4.56
CA LYS A 169 -5.78 -12.61 -3.21
C LYS A 169 -6.15 -11.20 -2.77
N ALA A 170 -5.96 -10.21 -3.64
CA ALA A 170 -6.33 -8.82 -3.37
C ALA A 170 -7.84 -8.69 -3.12
N LEU A 171 -8.67 -9.36 -3.92
CA LEU A 171 -10.12 -9.37 -3.76
C LEU A 171 -10.53 -10.00 -2.41
N ILE A 172 -10.02 -11.20 -2.11
CA ILE A 172 -10.33 -11.90 -0.84
C ILE A 172 -9.91 -11.04 0.36
N THR A 173 -8.69 -10.48 0.31
CA THR A 173 -8.17 -9.63 1.40
C THR A 173 -9.03 -8.38 1.58
N SER A 174 -9.46 -7.75 0.49
CA SER A 174 -10.33 -6.56 0.53
C SER A 174 -11.70 -6.88 1.12
N VAL A 175 -12.32 -7.99 0.71
CA VAL A 175 -13.60 -8.45 1.27
C VAL A 175 -13.47 -8.75 2.76
N LEU A 176 -12.43 -9.48 3.18
CA LEU A 176 -12.17 -9.78 4.59
C LEU A 176 -11.97 -8.51 5.40
N LEU A 177 -11.22 -7.53 4.88
CA LEU A 177 -11.00 -6.24 5.54
C LEU A 177 -12.33 -5.49 5.76
N VAL A 178 -13.20 -5.44 4.75
CA VAL A 178 -14.52 -4.82 4.85
C VAL A 178 -15.38 -5.52 5.90
N LEU A 179 -15.42 -6.86 5.89
CA LEU A 179 -16.19 -7.65 6.85
C LEU A 179 -15.69 -7.45 8.30
N ILE A 180 -14.38 -7.52 8.51
CA ILE A 180 -13.77 -7.30 9.83
C ILE A 180 -14.06 -5.88 10.33
N THR A 181 -13.93 -4.87 9.45
CA THR A 181 -14.21 -3.48 9.80
C THR A 181 -15.68 -3.27 10.17
N ALA A 182 -16.62 -3.81 9.39
CA ALA A 182 -18.04 -3.73 9.66
C ALA A 182 -18.42 -4.43 10.97
N PHE A 183 -17.86 -5.63 11.21
CA PHE A 183 -18.07 -6.39 12.44
C PHE A 183 -17.51 -5.64 13.66
N SER A 184 -16.29 -5.11 13.57
CA SER A 184 -15.67 -4.30 14.62
C SER A 184 -16.50 -3.06 14.93
N ALA A 185 -16.94 -2.32 13.91
CA ALA A 185 -17.78 -1.14 14.09
C ALA A 185 -19.09 -1.48 14.80
N ARG A 186 -19.74 -2.61 14.43
CA ARG A 186 -20.96 -3.08 15.09
C ARG A 186 -20.71 -3.47 16.55
N ALA A 187 -19.61 -4.18 16.83
CA ALA A 187 -19.23 -4.58 18.19
C ALA A 187 -18.99 -3.34 19.07
N TRP A 188 -18.22 -2.36 18.57
CA TRP A 188 -17.99 -1.09 19.27
C TRP A 188 -19.26 -0.29 19.53
N ARG A 189 -20.17 -0.20 18.56
CA ARG A 189 -21.47 0.45 18.76
C ARG A 189 -22.27 -0.24 19.85
N GLY A 190 -22.28 -1.57 19.88
CA GLY A 190 -22.95 -2.33 20.93
C GLY A 190 -22.35 -2.08 22.32
N LEU A 191 -21.01 -2.05 22.45
CA LEU A 191 -20.31 -1.76 23.71
C LEU A 191 -20.60 -0.34 24.21
N LEU A 192 -20.54 0.66 23.34
CA LEU A 192 -20.82 2.05 23.67
C LEU A 192 -22.30 2.24 24.09
N TRP A 193 -23.23 1.48 23.51
CA TRP A 193 -24.62 1.50 23.93
C TRP A 193 -24.81 0.92 25.33
N VAL A 194 -24.19 -0.24 25.63
CA VAL A 194 -24.23 -0.89 26.96
C VAL A 194 -23.59 -0.01 28.03
N SER A 195 -22.48 0.68 27.71
CA SER A 195 -21.79 1.57 28.67
C SER A 195 -22.58 2.82 29.03
N ARG A 196 -23.61 3.16 28.26
CA ARG A 196 -24.50 4.32 28.50
C ARG A 196 -25.66 4.02 29.45
N VAL A 197 -25.93 2.73 29.69
CA VAL A 197 -27.01 2.30 30.60
C VAL A 197 -26.45 2.21 32.02
N PRO A 198 -26.91 3.08 32.96
CA PRO A 198 -26.46 3.01 34.35
C PRO A 198 -26.90 1.69 34.99
N ALA A 199 -26.03 1.11 35.82
CA ALA A 199 -26.35 -0.02 36.71
C ALA A 199 -26.54 -1.41 36.07
N ARG A 200 -26.07 -1.67 34.85
CA ARG A 200 -26.06 -3.05 34.34
C ARG A 200 -24.66 -3.68 34.55
N PRO A 201 -24.55 -4.79 35.30
CA PRO A 201 -23.29 -5.51 35.42
C PRO A 201 -22.88 -6.06 34.04
N TRP A 202 -21.58 -5.96 33.72
CA TRP A 202 -21.02 -6.49 32.48
C TRP A 202 -21.19 -8.01 32.41
N ALA A 203 -22.05 -8.46 31.50
CA ALA A 203 -22.22 -9.88 31.25
C ALA A 203 -21.04 -10.46 30.46
N ALA A 204 -20.84 -11.77 30.51
CA ALA A 204 -19.80 -12.48 29.75
C ALA A 204 -19.82 -12.14 28.24
N ARG A 205 -21.02 -11.96 27.69
CA ARG A 205 -21.25 -11.53 26.30
C ARG A 205 -20.60 -10.15 25.99
N ASP A 206 -20.64 -9.22 26.93
CA ASP A 206 -20.11 -7.87 26.74
C ASP A 206 -18.58 -7.89 26.84
N ARG A 207 -18.01 -8.77 27.67
CA ARG A 207 -16.55 -9.02 27.73
C ARG A 207 -16.03 -9.66 26.45
N PHE A 208 -16.79 -10.63 25.90
CA PHE A 208 -16.45 -11.25 24.63
C PHE A 208 -16.48 -10.24 23.48
N ARG A 209 -17.51 -9.39 23.41
CA ARG A 209 -17.57 -8.31 22.41
C ARG A 209 -16.41 -7.33 22.53
N LEU A 210 -15.99 -7.01 23.76
CA LEU A 210 -14.81 -6.19 23.98
C LEU A 210 -13.53 -6.85 23.46
N ALA A 211 -13.32 -8.13 23.76
CA ALA A 211 -12.17 -8.89 23.28
C ALA A 211 -12.12 -8.94 21.75
N VAL A 212 -13.25 -9.18 21.10
CA VAL A 212 -13.36 -9.18 19.64
C VAL A 212 -13.11 -7.79 19.05
N ALA A 213 -13.64 -6.73 19.67
CA ALA A 213 -13.47 -5.36 19.19
C ALA A 213 -12.03 -4.87 19.28
N ILE A 214 -11.25 -5.38 20.24
CA ILE A 214 -9.82 -5.05 20.43
C ILE A 214 -8.92 -5.96 19.56
N GLY A 215 -9.49 -7.05 18.97
CA GLY A 215 -8.70 -8.00 18.20
C GLY A 215 -7.78 -8.90 19.05
N SER A 216 -7.95 -8.89 20.38
CA SER A 216 -7.22 -9.80 21.25
C SER A 216 -7.83 -11.19 21.19
N VAL A 217 -7.18 -12.09 20.45
CA VAL A 217 -7.39 -13.53 20.62
C VAL A 217 -6.96 -13.89 22.04
N PRO A 218 -7.78 -14.56 22.87
CA PRO A 218 -7.32 -15.03 24.16
C PRO A 218 -6.12 -15.96 23.94
N ASN A 219 -4.96 -15.58 24.46
CA ASN A 219 -3.83 -16.50 24.58
C ASN A 219 -4.30 -17.70 25.39
N THR A 220 -4.52 -18.81 24.73
CA THR A 220 -4.66 -20.11 25.36
C THR A 220 -3.25 -20.60 25.67
N GLU A 221 -2.59 -20.02 26.66
CA GLU A 221 -1.49 -20.65 27.34
C GLU A 221 -2.08 -21.41 28.52
N THR A 222 -2.15 -22.71 28.39
CA THR A 222 -2.19 -23.69 29.48
C THR A 222 -0.94 -24.51 29.44
#